data_11afc8a6c44f5529219052a918815c8b
#
_entry.id   11afc8a6c44f5529219052a918815c8b
#
_cell.length_a   1.000
_cell.length_b   1.000
_cell.length_c   1.000
_cell.angle_alpha   90.00
_cell.angle_beta   90.00
_cell.angle_gamma   90.00
#
_symmetry.space_group_name_H-M   'P 1'
#
loop_
_entity.id
_entity.type
_entity.pdbx_description
1 polymer ?
#
loop_
_entity_poly.entity_id
_entity_poly.type
_entity_poly.pdbx_seq_one_letter_code
_entity_poly.pdbx_strand_id
1 'polypeptide(L)'
;MQLWKERKITGLFLSSSVLKDPDKVTERQLSVLRKLRAMGCSGYVHLRLMPGVGRHYVREAVELSDRVGVNLEAPSAETFQDLCPDKGGYKEAVLKRLGWVVEEVQRVKNLCFDTKFGYGRSGVDTQMIVGAVGENDWMHLETTMWLYSSLGLKRVFFSGFKPVSDTPF
;
A
#
# COMPACT_ATOMS: atom_id res chain seq x y z
N MET A 1 -20.12 -5.06 6.43
CA MET A 1 -21.27 -4.13 6.20
C MET A 1 -22.06 -3.85 7.45
N GLN A 2 -22.43 -4.85 8.27
CA GLN A 2 -23.22 -4.63 9.49
C GLN A 2 -22.55 -3.63 10.44
N LEU A 3 -21.28 -3.83 10.81
CA LEU A 3 -20.54 -2.93 11.70
C LEU A 3 -20.48 -1.49 11.19
N TRP A 4 -20.37 -1.27 9.87
CA TRP A 4 -20.40 0.06 9.29
C TRP A 4 -21.80 0.69 9.38
N LYS A 5 -22.86 -0.06 9.06
CA LYS A 5 -24.26 0.39 9.20
C LYS A 5 -24.59 0.77 10.65
N GLU A 6 -24.11 -0.01 11.61
CA GLU A 6 -24.24 0.24 13.04
C GLU A 6 -23.30 1.34 13.59
N ARG A 7 -22.51 1.97 12.70
CA ARG A 7 -21.51 3.02 13.04
C ARG A 7 -20.45 2.58 14.06
N LYS A 8 -20.19 1.27 14.14
CA LYS A 8 -19.14 0.70 15.01
C LYS A 8 -17.74 0.83 14.42
N ILE A 9 -17.66 1.01 13.11
CA ILE A 9 -16.41 1.30 12.37
C ILE A 9 -16.64 2.44 11.39
N THR A 10 -15.58 3.22 11.13
CA THR A 10 -15.60 4.34 10.18
C THR A 10 -14.94 3.99 8.85
N GLY A 11 -14.20 2.89 8.80
CA GLY A 11 -13.47 2.49 7.60
C GLY A 11 -12.91 1.08 7.69
N LEU A 12 -12.18 0.72 6.65
CA LEU A 12 -11.57 -0.59 6.45
C LEU A 12 -10.11 -0.42 6.03
N PHE A 13 -9.20 -1.14 6.68
CA PHE A 13 -7.89 -1.45 6.13
C PHE A 13 -7.93 -2.85 5.50
N LEU A 14 -7.64 -2.92 4.21
CA LEU A 14 -7.63 -4.17 3.44
C LEU A 14 -6.22 -4.49 2.98
N SER A 15 -5.68 -5.57 3.50
CA SER A 15 -4.39 -6.14 3.14
C SER A 15 -4.54 -7.62 2.84
N SER A 16 -3.50 -8.25 2.30
CA SER A 16 -3.43 -9.69 2.06
C SER A 16 -1.99 -10.17 2.21
N SER A 17 -1.81 -11.48 2.31
CA SER A 17 -0.49 -12.11 2.22
C SER A 17 0.00 -12.13 0.77
N VAL A 18 1.32 -12.15 0.61
CA VAL A 18 1.96 -12.33 -0.70
C VAL A 18 1.75 -13.76 -1.16
N LEU A 19 1.14 -13.92 -2.33
CA LEU A 19 0.98 -15.20 -3.03
C LEU A 19 1.73 -15.15 -4.35
N LYS A 20 1.91 -16.31 -5.00
CA LYS A 20 2.63 -16.42 -6.28
C LYS A 20 2.08 -15.51 -7.40
N ASP A 21 0.81 -15.14 -7.33
CA ASP A 21 0.15 -14.34 -8.36
C ASP A 21 -0.44 -13.07 -7.71
N PRO A 22 0.29 -11.93 -7.76
CA PRO A 22 -0.15 -10.68 -7.17
C PRO A 22 -1.41 -10.12 -7.82
N ASP A 23 -1.65 -10.38 -9.09
CA ASP A 23 -2.81 -9.91 -9.82
C ASP A 23 -4.09 -10.61 -9.34
N LYS A 24 -4.03 -11.94 -9.15
CA LYS A 24 -5.17 -12.68 -8.57
C LYS A 24 -5.53 -12.24 -7.16
N VAL A 25 -4.52 -11.93 -6.35
CA VAL A 25 -4.77 -11.41 -4.99
C VAL A 25 -5.44 -10.06 -5.07
N THR A 26 -4.90 -9.16 -5.89
CA THR A 26 -5.44 -7.81 -6.06
C THR A 26 -6.85 -7.84 -6.62
N GLU A 27 -7.15 -8.71 -7.60
CA GLU A 27 -8.51 -8.89 -8.12
C GLU A 27 -9.51 -9.28 -7.01
N ARG A 28 -9.12 -10.19 -6.10
CA ARG A 28 -9.96 -10.55 -4.96
C ARG A 28 -10.18 -9.36 -4.02
N GLN A 29 -9.14 -8.56 -3.74
CA GLN A 29 -9.26 -7.34 -2.93
C GLN A 29 -10.23 -6.35 -3.59
N LEU A 30 -10.09 -6.10 -4.89
CA LEU A 30 -10.97 -5.20 -5.64
C LEU A 30 -12.42 -5.71 -5.70
N SER A 31 -12.61 -7.03 -5.86
CA SER A 31 -13.94 -7.63 -5.80
C SER A 31 -14.65 -7.34 -4.46
N VAL A 32 -13.92 -7.39 -3.34
CA VAL A 32 -14.47 -7.00 -2.03
C VAL A 32 -14.85 -5.52 -2.02
N LEU A 33 -13.99 -4.63 -2.52
CA LEU A 33 -14.25 -3.20 -2.52
C LEU A 33 -15.40 -2.83 -3.45
N ARG A 34 -15.51 -3.41 -4.65
CA ARG A 34 -16.66 -3.24 -5.56
C ARG A 34 -17.98 -3.57 -4.84
N LYS A 35 -18.03 -4.73 -4.17
CA LYS A 35 -19.21 -5.13 -3.41
C LYS A 35 -19.55 -4.15 -2.29
N LEU A 36 -18.54 -3.71 -1.51
CA LEU A 36 -18.76 -2.73 -0.45
C LEU A 36 -19.32 -1.41 -0.99
N ARG A 37 -18.73 -0.89 -2.07
CA ARG A 37 -19.19 0.36 -2.70
C ARG A 37 -20.58 0.21 -3.32
N ALA A 38 -20.87 -0.90 -4.00
CA ALA A 38 -22.21 -1.20 -4.53
C ALA A 38 -23.29 -1.33 -3.43
N MET A 39 -22.91 -1.75 -2.22
CA MET A 39 -23.81 -1.78 -1.05
C MET A 39 -23.96 -0.40 -0.36
N GLY A 40 -23.43 0.67 -0.93
CA GLY A 40 -23.53 2.03 -0.42
C GLY A 40 -22.52 2.38 0.69
N CYS A 41 -21.48 1.56 0.90
CA CYS A 41 -20.45 1.88 1.88
C CYS A 41 -19.59 3.06 1.39
N SER A 42 -19.76 4.23 2.01
CA SER A 42 -18.94 5.44 1.77
C SER A 42 -17.84 5.61 2.83
N GLY A 43 -17.61 4.61 3.68
CA GLY A 43 -16.57 4.63 4.70
C GLY A 43 -15.16 4.68 4.11
N TYR A 44 -14.22 5.14 4.92
CA TYR A 44 -12.80 5.20 4.55
C TYR A 44 -12.25 3.80 4.20
N VAL A 45 -11.55 3.70 3.07
CA VAL A 45 -10.86 2.48 2.66
C VAL A 45 -9.38 2.77 2.46
N HIS A 46 -8.56 2.01 3.18
CA HIS A 46 -7.12 1.94 2.98
C HIS A 46 -6.78 0.57 2.37
N LEU A 47 -6.29 0.56 1.13
CA LEU A 47 -5.93 -0.65 0.40
C LEU A 47 -4.41 -0.81 0.34
N ARG A 48 -3.93 -1.98 0.74
CA ARG A 48 -2.54 -2.39 0.56
C ARG A 48 -2.45 -3.32 -0.65
N LEU A 49 -1.86 -2.81 -1.74
CA LEU A 49 -1.62 -3.58 -2.96
C LEU A 49 -0.47 -4.56 -2.79
N MET A 50 -0.49 -5.60 -3.59
CA MET A 50 0.57 -6.60 -3.64
C MET A 50 1.80 -6.08 -4.40
N PRO A 51 3.02 -6.39 -3.93
CA PRO A 51 4.23 -6.24 -4.74
C PRO A 51 4.07 -6.97 -6.07
N GLY A 52 4.51 -6.38 -7.16
CA GLY A 52 4.43 -6.99 -8.49
C GLY A 52 3.10 -6.83 -9.23
N VAL A 53 2.06 -6.25 -8.62
CA VAL A 53 0.75 -6.05 -9.26
C VAL A 53 0.84 -5.34 -10.62
N GLY A 54 -0.01 -5.76 -11.56
CA GLY A 54 -0.13 -5.16 -12.88
C GLY A 54 -0.73 -3.73 -12.85
N ARG A 55 -0.26 -2.86 -13.76
CA ARG A 55 -0.66 -1.45 -13.80
C ARG A 55 -2.17 -1.24 -13.96
N HIS A 56 -2.85 -2.12 -14.67
CA HIS A 56 -4.29 -2.01 -14.93
C HIS A 56 -5.14 -2.09 -13.65
N TYR A 57 -4.66 -2.81 -12.61
CA TYR A 57 -5.34 -2.86 -11.32
C TYR A 57 -5.17 -1.59 -10.48
N VAL A 58 -4.09 -0.82 -10.70
CA VAL A 58 -3.77 0.37 -9.90
C VAL A 58 -4.84 1.44 -10.05
N ARG A 59 -5.36 1.64 -11.27
CA ARG A 59 -6.42 2.61 -11.54
C ARG A 59 -7.65 2.33 -10.68
N GLU A 60 -8.18 1.13 -10.77
CA GLU A 60 -9.38 0.76 -10.02
C GLU A 60 -9.14 0.76 -8.50
N ALA A 61 -7.95 0.36 -8.06
CA ALA A 61 -7.55 0.44 -6.66
C ALA A 61 -7.64 1.88 -6.13
N VAL A 62 -7.15 2.85 -6.91
CA VAL A 62 -7.24 4.28 -6.57
C VAL A 62 -8.69 4.76 -6.58
N GLU A 63 -9.49 4.39 -7.58
CA GLU A 63 -10.89 4.79 -7.69
C GLU A 63 -11.74 4.31 -6.50
N LEU A 64 -11.52 3.09 -6.03
CA LEU A 64 -12.30 2.48 -4.95
C LEU A 64 -11.81 2.81 -3.54
N SER A 65 -10.58 3.32 -3.39
CA SER A 65 -9.92 3.50 -2.10
C SER A 65 -9.55 4.93 -1.81
N ASP A 66 -9.63 5.33 -0.55
CA ASP A 66 -9.23 6.66 -0.08
C ASP A 66 -7.71 6.77 0.06
N ARG A 67 -7.05 5.69 0.41
CA ARG A 67 -5.59 5.56 0.50
C ARG A 67 -5.14 4.24 -0.13
N VAL A 68 -4.07 4.31 -0.91
CA VAL A 68 -3.48 3.13 -1.55
C VAL A 68 -1.98 3.14 -1.31
N GLY A 69 -1.41 1.97 -1.05
CA GLY A 69 0.03 1.82 -0.88
C GLY A 69 0.53 0.43 -1.21
N VAL A 70 1.84 0.31 -1.29
CA VAL A 70 2.58 -0.96 -1.36
C VAL A 70 3.65 -0.90 -0.28
N ASN A 71 3.82 -1.96 0.51
CA ASN A 71 4.86 -1.97 1.54
C ASN A 71 6.24 -2.00 0.90
N LEU A 72 7.09 -1.05 1.29
CA LEU A 72 8.49 -0.99 0.89
C LEU A 72 9.34 -1.98 1.69
N GLU A 73 8.95 -2.27 2.90
CA GLU A 73 9.52 -3.18 3.90
C GLU A 73 10.89 -2.76 4.42
N ALA A 74 11.81 -2.35 3.56
CA ALA A 74 13.18 -2.00 3.92
C ALA A 74 13.64 -0.70 3.23
N PRO A 75 14.67 0.00 3.75
CA PRO A 75 15.12 1.27 3.19
C PRO A 75 15.96 1.15 1.92
N SER A 76 16.54 -0.03 1.64
CA SER A 76 17.39 -0.28 0.48
C SER A 76 17.07 -1.58 -0.22
N ALA A 77 17.58 -1.75 -1.45
CA ALA A 77 17.41 -2.98 -2.20
C ALA A 77 18.13 -4.17 -1.55
N GLU A 78 19.25 -3.92 -0.90
CA GLU A 78 20.05 -4.93 -0.19
C GLU A 78 19.26 -5.45 1.03
N THR A 79 18.90 -4.56 1.95
CA THR A 79 18.13 -4.92 3.13
C THR A 79 16.75 -5.49 2.80
N PHE A 80 16.15 -5.07 1.69
CA PHE A 80 14.90 -5.67 1.19
C PHE A 80 15.09 -7.12 0.73
N GLN A 81 16.20 -7.42 0.04
CA GLN A 81 16.47 -8.77 -0.43
C GLN A 81 16.72 -9.73 0.74
N ASP A 82 17.37 -9.24 1.80
CA ASP A 82 17.59 -10.02 3.02
C ASP A 82 16.28 -10.28 3.76
N LEU A 83 15.42 -9.25 3.88
CA LEU A 83 14.18 -9.32 4.64
C LEU A 83 13.03 -10.02 3.90
N CYS A 84 12.91 -9.81 2.59
CA CYS A 84 11.74 -10.20 1.80
C CYS A 84 12.13 -10.80 0.44
N PRO A 85 12.96 -11.86 0.36
CA PRO A 85 13.44 -12.42 -0.92
C PRO A 85 12.30 -12.87 -1.84
N ASP A 86 11.18 -13.31 -1.28
CA ASP A 86 10.03 -13.84 -2.04
C ASP A 86 9.10 -12.75 -2.60
N LYS A 87 9.33 -11.46 -2.28
CA LYS A 87 8.46 -10.36 -2.74
C LYS A 87 8.85 -9.80 -4.11
N GLY A 88 9.83 -10.40 -4.78
CA GLY A 88 10.37 -9.90 -6.04
C GLY A 88 11.38 -8.76 -5.83
N GLY A 89 11.73 -8.04 -6.90
CA GLY A 89 12.76 -7.01 -6.82
C GLY A 89 12.26 -5.68 -6.21
N TYR A 90 13.04 -5.12 -5.31
CA TYR A 90 12.77 -3.83 -4.65
C TYR A 90 12.31 -2.72 -5.62
N LYS A 91 13.08 -2.52 -6.70
CA LYS A 91 12.77 -1.50 -7.71
C LYS A 91 11.55 -1.87 -8.53
N GLU A 92 11.54 -3.09 -9.09
CA GLU A 92 10.50 -3.52 -10.03
C GLU A 92 9.20 -3.87 -9.31
N ALA A 93 9.23 -4.69 -8.27
CA ALA A 93 8.01 -5.16 -7.64
C ALA A 93 7.37 -4.12 -6.70
N VAL A 94 8.14 -3.19 -6.12
CA VAL A 94 7.65 -2.24 -5.13
C VAL A 94 7.72 -0.78 -5.58
N LEU A 95 8.92 -0.22 -5.78
CA LEU A 95 9.06 1.22 -6.09
C LEU A 95 8.32 1.62 -7.37
N LYS A 96 8.41 0.82 -8.41
CA LYS A 96 7.68 1.04 -9.66
C LYS A 96 6.16 1.05 -9.44
N ARG A 97 5.64 0.16 -8.59
CA ARG A 97 4.21 0.11 -8.25
C ARG A 97 3.79 1.32 -7.44
N LEU A 98 4.59 1.73 -6.45
CA LEU A 98 4.36 2.99 -5.73
C LEU A 98 4.31 4.19 -6.68
N GLY A 99 5.24 4.27 -7.64
CA GLY A 99 5.24 5.30 -8.69
C GLY A 99 3.93 5.31 -9.48
N TRP A 100 3.44 4.16 -9.93
CA TRP A 100 2.16 4.08 -10.65
C TRP A 100 0.96 4.53 -9.80
N VAL A 101 0.96 4.20 -8.51
CA VAL A 101 -0.10 4.67 -7.60
C VAL A 101 -0.06 6.19 -7.46
N VAL A 102 1.14 6.78 -7.31
CA VAL A 102 1.31 8.23 -7.25
C VAL A 102 0.84 8.92 -8.54
N GLU A 103 1.27 8.41 -9.70
CA GLU A 103 0.85 8.92 -11.01
C GLU A 103 -0.68 8.91 -11.15
N GLU A 104 -1.33 7.81 -10.75
CA GLU A 104 -2.77 7.67 -10.86
C GLU A 104 -3.52 8.60 -9.89
N VAL A 105 -3.04 8.74 -8.64
CA VAL A 105 -3.60 9.69 -7.67
C VAL A 105 -3.46 11.14 -8.18
N GLN A 106 -2.34 11.50 -8.77
CA GLN A 106 -2.16 12.83 -9.36
C GLN A 106 -3.08 13.04 -10.57
N ARG A 107 -3.21 12.04 -11.43
CA ARG A 107 -4.12 12.08 -12.58
C ARG A 107 -5.56 12.38 -12.14
N VAL A 108 -6.03 11.66 -11.13
CA VAL A 108 -7.40 11.84 -10.62
C VAL A 108 -7.60 13.21 -9.97
N LYS A 109 -6.62 13.70 -9.19
CA LYS A 109 -6.68 15.04 -8.60
C LYS A 109 -6.83 16.14 -9.64
N ASN A 110 -6.13 16.01 -10.77
CA ASN A 110 -6.20 16.98 -11.87
C ASN A 110 -7.55 16.97 -12.61
N LEU A 111 -8.35 15.92 -12.42
CA LEU A 111 -9.71 15.83 -12.99
C LEU A 111 -10.79 16.49 -12.10
N CYS A 112 -10.40 17.09 -10.97
CA CYS A 112 -11.28 17.84 -10.08
C CYS A 112 -12.56 17.11 -9.65
N PHE A 113 -12.48 15.83 -9.34
CA PHE A 113 -13.63 15.11 -8.79
C PHE A 113 -13.86 15.47 -7.34
N ASP A 114 -15.01 16.09 -7.05
CA ASP A 114 -15.52 16.23 -5.68
C ASP A 114 -16.25 14.94 -5.29
N THR A 115 -15.50 14.01 -4.70
CA THR A 115 -16.03 12.71 -4.29
C THR A 115 -16.02 12.56 -2.78
N LYS A 116 -17.07 11.96 -2.23
CA LYS A 116 -17.19 11.69 -0.79
C LYS A 116 -16.25 10.56 -0.32
N PHE A 117 -15.78 9.71 -1.22
CA PHE A 117 -14.89 8.58 -0.93
C PHE A 117 -14.09 8.17 -2.17
N GLY A 118 -13.05 7.37 -1.96
CA GLY A 118 -12.22 6.82 -3.04
C GLY A 118 -11.25 7.83 -3.64
N TYR A 119 -10.80 7.52 -4.86
CA TYR A 119 -9.92 8.34 -5.71
C TYR A 119 -8.59 8.75 -5.06
N GLY A 120 -8.08 7.91 -4.14
CA GLY A 120 -6.80 8.16 -3.50
C GLY A 120 -6.71 9.49 -2.75
N ARG A 121 -7.84 10.07 -2.32
CA ARG A 121 -7.92 11.41 -1.71
C ARG A 121 -7.01 11.62 -0.49
N SER A 122 -6.71 10.54 0.25
CA SER A 122 -5.78 10.57 1.38
C SER A 122 -4.33 10.30 0.97
N GLY A 123 -4.09 10.17 -0.33
CA GLY A 123 -2.76 10.01 -0.91
C GLY A 123 -2.20 8.59 -0.81
N VAL A 124 -0.92 8.49 -1.15
CA VAL A 124 -0.18 7.24 -1.23
C VAL A 124 0.64 7.04 0.03
N ASP A 125 0.76 5.80 0.47
CA ASP A 125 1.58 5.45 1.62
C ASP A 125 2.41 4.18 1.38
N THR A 126 3.35 3.97 2.30
CA THR A 126 4.15 2.75 2.41
C THR A 126 4.43 2.42 3.86
N GLN A 127 5.06 1.26 4.09
CA GLN A 127 5.52 0.82 5.41
C GLN A 127 6.90 0.20 5.29
N MET A 128 7.75 0.49 6.28
CA MET A 128 9.06 -0.14 6.48
C MET A 128 9.12 -0.81 7.85
N ILE A 129 9.88 -1.89 7.93
CA ILE A 129 10.21 -2.61 9.17
C ILE A 129 11.55 -2.05 9.64
N VAL A 130 11.70 -1.87 10.95
CA VAL A 130 12.90 -1.28 11.57
C VAL A 130 13.54 -2.27 12.52
N GLY A 131 14.86 -2.48 12.35
CA GLY A 131 15.67 -3.31 13.22
C GLY A 131 15.66 -4.80 12.87
N ALA A 132 15.47 -5.17 11.60
CA ALA A 132 15.35 -6.57 11.17
C ALA A 132 16.66 -7.16 10.62
N VAL A 133 17.41 -6.41 9.78
CA VAL A 133 18.50 -6.96 8.96
C VAL A 133 19.76 -6.08 8.91
N GLY A 134 20.02 -5.33 9.97
CA GLY A 134 21.24 -4.51 10.10
C GLY A 134 21.16 -3.14 9.46
N GLU A 135 19.99 -2.72 8.98
CA GLU A 135 19.72 -1.35 8.60
C GLU A 135 19.80 -0.41 9.80
N ASN A 136 20.12 0.86 9.56
CA ASN A 136 20.19 1.88 10.58
C ASN A 136 19.15 2.99 10.38
N ASP A 137 18.94 3.81 11.40
CA ASP A 137 17.93 4.87 11.39
C ASP A 137 18.17 5.88 10.27
N TRP A 138 19.44 6.16 9.94
CA TRP A 138 19.78 7.10 8.88
C TRP A 138 19.30 6.64 7.51
N MET A 139 19.46 5.36 7.19
CA MET A 139 18.94 4.78 5.94
C MET A 139 17.41 4.94 5.84
N HIS A 140 16.69 4.70 6.93
CA HIS A 140 15.23 4.92 6.99
C HIS A 140 14.85 6.38 6.78
N LEU A 141 15.58 7.32 7.40
CA LEU A 141 15.33 8.74 7.27
C LEU A 141 15.60 9.26 5.86
N GLU A 142 16.73 8.91 5.24
CA GLU A 142 17.06 9.28 3.87
C GLU A 142 16.01 8.77 2.87
N THR A 143 15.67 7.48 2.98
CA THR A 143 14.64 6.89 2.13
C THR A 143 13.30 7.56 2.33
N THR A 144 12.92 7.86 3.57
CA THR A 144 11.67 8.56 3.89
C THR A 144 11.64 9.97 3.30
N MET A 145 12.72 10.72 3.42
CA MET A 145 12.86 12.06 2.81
C MET A 145 12.69 11.98 1.29
N TRP A 146 13.34 11.03 0.63
CA TRP A 146 13.20 10.81 -0.80
C TRP A 146 11.76 10.42 -1.20
N LEU A 147 11.11 9.52 -0.44
CA LEU A 147 9.73 9.13 -0.68
C LEU A 147 8.76 10.31 -0.62
N TYR A 148 8.97 11.24 0.32
CA TYR A 148 8.14 12.45 0.43
C TYR A 148 8.47 13.50 -0.62
N SER A 149 9.76 13.83 -0.80
CA SER A 149 10.18 14.96 -1.64
C SER A 149 10.18 14.63 -3.13
N SER A 150 10.60 13.42 -3.50
CA SER A 150 10.81 13.03 -4.90
C SER A 150 9.72 12.15 -5.46
N LEU A 151 9.26 11.16 -4.69
CA LEU A 151 8.20 10.27 -5.14
C LEU A 151 6.79 10.81 -4.84
N GLY A 152 6.63 11.68 -3.84
CA GLY A 152 5.37 12.36 -3.53
C GLY A 152 4.40 11.57 -2.65
N LEU A 153 4.90 10.64 -1.85
CA LEU A 153 4.09 9.93 -0.85
C LEU A 153 3.52 10.91 0.19
N LYS A 154 2.44 10.51 0.81
CA LYS A 154 1.81 11.29 1.90
C LYS A 154 2.07 10.70 3.28
N ARG A 155 2.46 9.43 3.38
CA ARG A 155 2.75 8.79 4.66
C ARG A 155 3.73 7.63 4.50
N VAL A 156 4.65 7.52 5.44
CA VAL A 156 5.48 6.34 5.67
C VAL A 156 5.18 5.84 7.07
N PHE A 157 4.84 4.57 7.18
CA PHE A 157 4.67 3.89 8.46
C PHE A 157 5.94 3.12 8.81
N PHE A 158 6.23 3.05 10.10
CA PHE A 158 7.32 2.25 10.64
C PHE A 158 6.76 1.18 11.58
N SER A 159 7.29 -0.03 11.48
CA SER A 159 6.95 -1.16 12.33
C SER A 159 8.23 -1.73 12.92
N GLY A 160 8.38 -1.70 14.24
CA GLY A 160 9.51 -2.34 14.91
C GLY A 160 9.50 -3.85 14.66
N PHE A 161 10.63 -4.39 14.27
CA PHE A 161 10.79 -5.84 14.13
C PHE A 161 10.60 -6.54 15.47
N LYS A 162 9.91 -7.68 15.46
CA LYS A 162 9.76 -8.56 16.61
C LYS A 162 10.12 -9.97 16.17
N PRO A 163 11.24 -10.53 16.68
CA PRO A 163 11.60 -11.90 16.36
C PRO A 163 10.55 -12.88 16.90
N VAL A 164 10.30 -13.92 16.14
CA VAL A 164 9.39 -15.00 16.51
C VAL A 164 10.17 -16.30 16.46
N SER A 165 10.08 -17.12 17.51
CA SER A 165 10.73 -18.44 17.57
C SER A 165 10.37 -19.28 16.34
N ASP A 166 11.32 -20.07 15.87
CA ASP A 166 11.17 -20.99 14.73
C ASP A 166 10.88 -20.29 13.39
N THR A 167 11.26 -19.01 13.25
CA THR A 167 11.26 -18.28 11.96
C THR A 167 12.70 -17.96 11.52
N PRO A 168 12.93 -17.60 10.24
CA PRO A 168 14.26 -17.24 9.73
C PRO A 168 14.94 -16.04 10.42
N PHE A 169 14.20 -15.27 11.19
CA PHE A 169 14.68 -14.07 11.90
C PHE A 169 14.41 -14.15 13.39
#